data_33ec6462ab0e3332d36df9529f888021
#
_entry.id   33ec6462ab0e3332d36df9529f888021
#
_cell.length_a   1.000
_cell.length_b   1.000
_cell.length_c   1.000
_cell.angle_alpha   90.00
_cell.angle_beta   90.00
_cell.angle_gamma   90.00
#
_symmetry.space_group_name_H-M   'P 1'
#
loop_
_entity.id
_entity.type
_entity.pdbx_description
1 polymer ?
#
loop_
_entity_poly.entity_id
_entity_poly.type
_entity_poly.pdbx_seq_one_letter_code
_entity_poly.pdbx_strand_id
1 'polypeptide(L)'
;MQQENMTRGHAWQFLEAGRRLERAINGLSLIAGSARRCRTDDAILTPLLEVTDSTMTYRRLHFARPSLLPVADLLLLSEENPRSTSAQFHRLARVFAELPAGTSGNPGHQRELLDGLRSELASLNLDALRSFPDAASHRIATLCSDLATGCESISAALTEHFFSHAHRRSD
;
A
#
# COMPACT_ATOMS: atom_id res chain seq x y z
N MET A 1 -11.68 -19.19 -7.11
CA MET A 1 -13.03 -19.65 -7.53
C MET A 1 -14.20 -18.86 -6.93
N GLN A 2 -14.04 -17.99 -5.92
CA GLN A 2 -15.14 -17.17 -5.37
C GLN A 2 -15.40 -15.84 -6.11
N GLN A 3 -14.52 -15.44 -7.01
CA GLN A 3 -14.63 -14.14 -7.72
C GLN A 3 -15.66 -14.13 -8.87
N GLU A 4 -16.00 -15.27 -9.42
CA GLU A 4 -16.86 -15.36 -10.62
C GLU A 4 -18.36 -15.26 -10.32
N ASN A 5 -18.78 -15.47 -9.06
CA ASN A 5 -20.20 -15.52 -8.69
C ASN A 5 -20.71 -14.30 -7.88
N MET A 6 -19.88 -13.31 -7.58
CA MET A 6 -20.35 -12.10 -6.91
C MET A 6 -20.69 -11.04 -7.95
N THR A 7 -21.97 -10.72 -8.09
CA THR A 7 -22.40 -9.47 -8.76
C THR A 7 -21.61 -8.31 -8.16
N ARG A 8 -21.15 -7.37 -9.00
CA ARG A 8 -20.36 -6.18 -8.58
C ARG A 8 -21.22 -5.21 -7.72
N GLY A 9 -21.76 -5.73 -6.62
CA GLY A 9 -22.50 -4.98 -5.61
C GLY A 9 -21.56 -4.46 -4.51
N HIS A 10 -22.12 -3.77 -3.54
CA HIS A 10 -21.38 -3.17 -2.42
C HIS A 10 -20.48 -4.19 -1.67
N ALA A 11 -20.95 -5.43 -1.49
CA ALA A 11 -20.14 -6.49 -0.86
C ALA A 11 -18.83 -6.76 -1.60
N TRP A 12 -18.86 -6.74 -2.95
CA TRP A 12 -17.66 -6.88 -3.76
C TRP A 12 -16.69 -5.70 -3.57
N GLN A 13 -17.23 -4.47 -3.47
CA GLN A 13 -16.41 -3.27 -3.26
C GLN A 13 -15.70 -3.31 -1.89
N PHE A 14 -16.37 -3.74 -0.83
CA PHE A 14 -15.75 -3.93 0.48
C PHE A 14 -14.67 -5.01 0.47
N LEU A 15 -14.93 -6.13 -0.19
CA LEU A 15 -13.94 -7.20 -0.36
C LEU A 15 -12.71 -6.71 -1.13
N GLU A 16 -12.92 -5.94 -2.20
CA GLU A 16 -11.83 -5.38 -2.99
C GLU A 16 -11.04 -4.33 -2.19
N ALA A 17 -11.70 -3.45 -1.45
CA ALA A 17 -11.05 -2.50 -0.55
C ALA A 17 -10.16 -3.23 0.47
N GLY A 18 -10.70 -4.23 1.16
CA GLY A 18 -9.95 -5.04 2.12
C GLY A 18 -8.71 -5.70 1.52
N ARG A 19 -8.85 -6.32 0.33
CA ARG A 19 -7.73 -6.92 -0.40
C ARG A 19 -6.65 -5.91 -0.78
N ARG A 20 -7.03 -4.68 -1.16
CA ARG A 20 -6.07 -3.64 -1.52
C ARG A 20 -5.32 -3.12 -0.30
N LEU A 21 -6.03 -2.91 0.81
CA LEU A 21 -5.41 -2.52 2.08
C LEU A 21 -4.45 -3.59 2.58
N GLU A 22 -4.86 -4.85 2.61
CA GLU A 22 -4.02 -5.97 3.03
C GLU A 22 -2.74 -6.06 2.18
N ARG A 23 -2.86 -5.97 0.85
CA ARG A 23 -1.70 -5.99 -0.04
C ARG A 23 -0.77 -4.81 0.17
N ALA A 24 -1.33 -3.61 0.39
CA ALA A 24 -0.53 -2.43 0.70
C ALA A 24 0.22 -2.60 2.03
N ILE A 25 -0.46 -3.00 3.10
CA ILE A 25 0.13 -3.21 4.43
C ILE A 25 1.24 -4.27 4.36
N ASN A 26 0.98 -5.43 3.75
CA ASN A 26 1.96 -6.50 3.63
C ASN A 26 3.17 -6.06 2.79
N GLY A 27 2.95 -5.41 1.65
CA GLY A 27 4.01 -4.87 0.80
C GLY A 27 4.88 -3.85 1.53
N LEU A 28 4.25 -2.88 2.18
CA LEU A 28 4.92 -1.84 2.97
C LEU A 28 5.75 -2.44 4.11
N SER A 29 5.22 -3.43 4.84
CA SER A 29 5.92 -4.13 5.91
C SER A 29 7.15 -4.88 5.42
N LEU A 30 7.04 -5.57 4.27
CA LEU A 30 8.17 -6.26 3.63
C LEU A 30 9.25 -5.26 3.17
N ILE A 31 8.85 -4.15 2.55
CA ILE A 31 9.79 -3.10 2.10
C ILE A 31 10.49 -2.47 3.31
N ALA A 32 9.74 -2.12 4.37
CA ALA A 32 10.32 -1.56 5.59
C ALA A 32 11.35 -2.48 6.24
N GLY A 33 11.01 -3.77 6.38
CA GLY A 33 11.91 -4.78 6.92
C GLY A 33 13.16 -4.97 6.07
N SER A 34 13.01 -5.00 4.75
CA SER A 34 14.12 -5.14 3.82
C SER A 34 15.01 -3.90 3.78
N ALA A 35 14.44 -2.70 3.81
CA ALA A 35 15.19 -1.44 3.84
C ALA A 35 16.06 -1.33 5.11
N ARG A 36 15.56 -1.75 6.28
CA ARG A 36 16.36 -1.79 7.51
C ARG A 36 17.55 -2.75 7.40
N ARG A 37 17.37 -3.90 6.77
CA ARG A 37 18.40 -4.94 6.60
C ARG A 37 19.39 -4.61 5.48
N CYS A 38 18.97 -3.91 4.45
CA CYS A 38 19.78 -3.56 3.29
C CYS A 38 21.04 -2.73 3.65
N ARG A 39 21.06 -2.08 4.82
CA ARG A 39 22.27 -1.41 5.36
C ARG A 39 23.45 -2.34 5.57
N THR A 40 23.20 -3.61 5.82
CA THR A 40 24.22 -4.63 6.11
C THR A 40 24.33 -5.69 5.02
N ASP A 41 23.26 -5.90 4.24
CA ASP A 41 23.21 -6.96 3.23
C ASP A 41 22.19 -6.63 2.13
N ASP A 42 22.67 -6.22 0.96
CA ASP A 42 21.86 -5.97 -0.22
C ASP A 42 21.19 -7.24 -0.80
N ALA A 43 21.68 -8.42 -0.42
CA ALA A 43 21.15 -9.69 -0.91
C ALA A 43 19.66 -9.88 -0.54
N ILE A 44 19.16 -9.20 0.50
CA ILE A 44 17.76 -9.22 0.92
C ILE A 44 16.79 -8.67 -0.15
N LEU A 45 17.27 -7.84 -1.09
CA LEU A 45 16.44 -7.23 -2.12
C LEU A 45 16.00 -8.23 -3.19
N THR A 46 16.76 -9.29 -3.45
CA THR A 46 16.37 -10.35 -4.38
C THR A 46 15.15 -11.12 -3.88
N PRO A 47 15.14 -11.69 -2.66
CA PRO A 47 13.95 -12.29 -2.07
C PRO A 47 12.76 -11.33 -1.99
N LEU A 48 12.98 -10.05 -1.69
CA LEU A 48 11.90 -9.06 -1.69
C LEU A 48 11.21 -8.97 -3.05
N LEU A 49 11.98 -8.87 -4.15
CA LEU A 49 11.44 -8.84 -5.51
C LEU A 49 10.73 -10.15 -5.88
N GLU A 50 11.21 -11.29 -5.41
CA GLU A 50 10.58 -12.60 -5.63
C GLU A 50 9.22 -12.69 -4.92
N VAL A 51 9.16 -12.38 -3.63
CA VAL A 51 7.92 -12.42 -2.83
C VAL A 51 6.89 -11.42 -3.34
N THR A 52 7.32 -10.27 -3.86
CA THR A 52 6.44 -9.27 -4.46
C THR A 52 6.12 -9.55 -5.92
N ASP A 53 6.55 -10.68 -6.50
CA ASP A 53 6.33 -11.03 -7.91
C ASP A 53 6.76 -9.89 -8.88
N SER A 54 7.89 -9.25 -8.57
CA SER A 54 8.39 -8.07 -9.30
C SER A 54 9.76 -8.28 -9.95
N THR A 55 10.35 -9.48 -9.83
CA THR A 55 11.69 -9.80 -10.34
C THR A 55 11.82 -9.57 -11.84
N MET A 56 10.85 -10.03 -12.63
CA MET A 56 10.90 -9.89 -14.09
C MET A 56 10.74 -8.42 -14.52
N THR A 57 9.87 -7.70 -13.83
CA THR A 57 9.67 -6.26 -14.07
C THR A 57 10.95 -5.49 -13.73
N TYR A 58 11.59 -5.79 -12.60
CA TYR A 58 12.85 -5.18 -12.22
C TYR A 58 13.94 -5.44 -13.26
N ARG A 59 14.14 -6.71 -13.67
CA ARG A 59 15.15 -7.08 -14.68
C ARG A 59 14.93 -6.39 -16.02
N ARG A 60 13.69 -6.20 -16.42
CA ARG A 60 13.34 -5.50 -17.67
C ARG A 60 13.71 -4.01 -17.62
N LEU A 61 13.58 -3.36 -16.44
CA LEU A 61 13.83 -1.94 -16.27
C LEU A 61 15.30 -1.65 -15.93
N HIS A 62 15.91 -2.55 -15.13
CA HIS A 62 17.24 -2.34 -14.57
C HIS A 62 18.11 -3.56 -14.86
N PHE A 63 18.93 -3.53 -15.90
CA PHE A 63 19.85 -4.64 -16.26
C PHE A 63 21.02 -4.81 -15.26
N ALA A 64 20.76 -4.60 -13.96
CA ALA A 64 21.74 -4.57 -12.90
C ALA A 64 21.25 -5.38 -11.67
N ARG A 65 22.15 -5.63 -10.72
CA ARG A 65 21.78 -6.21 -9.44
C ARG A 65 20.79 -5.31 -8.69
N PRO A 66 19.84 -5.89 -7.92
CA PRO A 66 18.94 -5.12 -7.10
C PRO A 66 19.68 -4.19 -6.14
N SER A 67 19.28 -2.94 -6.10
CA SER A 67 19.74 -1.95 -5.12
C SER A 67 18.53 -1.19 -4.56
N LEU A 68 18.68 -0.63 -3.36
CA LEU A 68 17.55 -0.15 -2.57
C LEU A 68 16.67 0.88 -3.30
N LEU A 69 17.26 1.91 -3.90
CA LEU A 69 16.48 2.99 -4.51
C LEU A 69 15.68 2.55 -5.74
N PRO A 70 16.25 1.82 -6.72
CA PRO A 70 15.48 1.26 -7.83
C PRO A 70 14.40 0.27 -7.39
N VAL A 71 14.65 -0.53 -6.35
CA VAL A 71 13.64 -1.43 -5.78
C VAL A 71 12.53 -0.64 -5.10
N ALA A 72 12.86 0.40 -4.34
CA ALA A 72 11.88 1.28 -3.71
C ALA A 72 11.05 2.04 -4.78
N ASP A 73 11.66 2.52 -5.84
CA ASP A 73 10.95 3.14 -6.97
C ASP A 73 9.91 2.18 -7.55
N LEU A 74 10.33 0.96 -7.90
CA LEU A 74 9.46 -0.06 -8.48
C LEU A 74 8.31 -0.48 -7.56
N LEU A 75 8.58 -0.66 -6.25
CA LEU A 75 7.61 -1.23 -5.32
C LEU A 75 6.76 -0.17 -4.58
N LEU A 76 7.22 1.09 -4.54
CA LEU A 76 6.47 2.17 -3.90
C LEU A 76 5.80 3.08 -4.92
N LEU A 77 6.54 3.58 -5.91
CA LEU A 77 6.12 4.71 -6.75
C LEU A 77 5.59 4.31 -8.13
N SER A 78 6.03 3.20 -8.71
CA SER A 78 5.65 2.80 -10.07
C SER A 78 4.14 2.54 -10.19
N GLU A 79 3.44 3.32 -11.02
CA GLU A 79 2.02 3.11 -11.31
C GLU A 79 1.80 1.92 -12.26
N GLU A 80 2.78 1.58 -13.08
CA GLU A 80 2.73 0.46 -14.02
C GLU A 80 2.89 -0.89 -13.33
N ASN A 81 3.59 -0.94 -12.18
CA ASN A 81 3.74 -2.17 -11.42
C ASN A 81 2.47 -2.43 -10.59
N PRO A 82 1.65 -3.44 -10.92
CA PRO A 82 0.42 -3.72 -10.20
C PRO A 82 0.65 -4.16 -8.74
N ARG A 83 1.90 -4.39 -8.34
CA ARG A 83 2.31 -4.76 -6.98
C ARG A 83 2.76 -3.57 -6.14
N SER A 84 2.98 -2.41 -6.76
CA SER A 84 3.43 -1.22 -6.04
C SER A 84 2.37 -0.66 -5.10
N THR A 85 2.83 0.07 -4.09
CA THR A 85 1.96 0.79 -3.16
C THR A 85 1.12 1.85 -3.89
N SER A 86 1.72 2.60 -4.82
CA SER A 86 1.02 3.58 -5.65
C SER A 86 -0.14 2.96 -6.41
N ALA A 87 0.08 1.82 -7.08
CA ALA A 87 -0.97 1.11 -7.79
C ALA A 87 -2.08 0.59 -6.87
N GLN A 88 -1.76 0.15 -5.62
CA GLN A 88 -2.79 -0.23 -4.65
C GLN A 88 -3.63 0.98 -4.24
N PHE A 89 -2.99 2.10 -3.92
CA PHE A 89 -3.68 3.34 -3.52
C PHE A 89 -4.55 3.91 -4.65
N HIS A 90 -4.06 3.87 -5.89
CA HIS A 90 -4.86 4.27 -7.05
C HIS A 90 -6.13 3.43 -7.21
N ARG A 91 -6.01 2.10 -7.09
CA ARG A 91 -7.16 1.19 -7.16
C ARG A 91 -8.10 1.37 -5.99
N LEU A 92 -7.56 1.59 -4.79
CA LEU A 92 -8.35 1.85 -3.59
C LEU A 92 -9.18 3.14 -3.72
N ALA A 93 -8.59 4.21 -4.28
CA ALA A 93 -9.30 5.45 -4.55
C ALA A 93 -10.51 5.25 -5.49
N ARG A 94 -10.35 4.40 -6.52
CA ARG A 94 -11.46 4.05 -7.42
C ARG A 94 -12.56 3.28 -6.68
N VAL A 95 -12.20 2.31 -5.85
CA VAL A 95 -13.18 1.57 -5.04
C VAL A 95 -13.92 2.52 -4.10
N PHE A 96 -13.24 3.45 -3.43
CA PHE A 96 -13.86 4.41 -2.53
C PHE A 96 -14.78 5.41 -3.26
N ALA A 97 -14.52 5.68 -4.53
CA ALA A 97 -15.42 6.52 -5.34
C ALA A 97 -16.79 5.85 -5.59
N GLU A 98 -16.81 4.52 -5.59
CA GLU A 98 -18.00 3.70 -5.88
C GLU A 98 -18.73 3.23 -4.61
N LEU A 99 -18.15 3.44 -3.40
CA LEU A 99 -18.80 3.05 -2.14
C LEU A 99 -20.06 3.89 -1.89
N PRO A 100 -21.12 3.28 -1.36
CA PRO A 100 -22.35 3.99 -1.00
C PRO A 100 -22.07 5.04 0.09
N ALA A 101 -22.96 6.03 0.18
CA ALA A 101 -22.96 6.90 1.34
C ALA A 101 -23.22 6.05 2.59
N GLY A 102 -22.28 6.06 3.54
CA GLY A 102 -22.43 5.29 4.78
C GLY A 102 -23.51 5.87 5.68
N THR A 103 -23.90 5.08 6.66
CA THR A 103 -24.99 5.41 7.59
C THR A 103 -24.52 6.14 8.85
N SER A 104 -23.22 6.24 9.08
CA SER A 104 -22.60 6.80 10.31
C SER A 104 -21.27 7.45 10.00
N GLY A 105 -20.93 8.52 10.73
CA GLY A 105 -19.62 9.17 10.63
C GLY A 105 -19.51 10.21 9.50
N ASN A 106 -18.28 10.64 9.21
CA ASN A 106 -17.98 11.61 8.14
C ASN A 106 -17.96 10.91 6.78
N PRO A 107 -18.93 11.17 5.87
CA PRO A 107 -18.90 10.61 4.53
C PRO A 107 -17.68 11.13 3.78
N GLY A 108 -16.67 10.29 3.61
CA GLY A 108 -15.45 10.68 2.90
C GLY A 108 -14.17 10.60 3.75
N HIS A 109 -14.28 10.41 5.05
CA HIS A 109 -13.11 10.32 5.94
C HIS A 109 -12.06 9.32 5.46
N GLN A 110 -12.48 8.12 5.00
CA GLN A 110 -11.56 7.14 4.41
C GLN A 110 -10.89 7.63 3.12
N ARG A 111 -11.52 8.54 2.36
CA ARG A 111 -10.92 9.16 1.17
C ARG A 111 -9.88 10.20 1.57
N GLU A 112 -10.20 11.03 2.56
CA GLU A 112 -9.27 12.03 3.11
C GLU A 112 -8.01 11.36 3.65
N LEU A 113 -8.16 10.27 4.41
CA LEU A 113 -7.05 9.47 4.90
C LEU A 113 -6.19 8.91 3.75
N LEU A 114 -6.83 8.34 2.73
CA LEU A 114 -6.11 7.80 1.57
C LEU A 114 -5.39 8.90 0.79
N ASP A 115 -5.99 10.07 0.60
CA ASP A 115 -5.36 11.19 -0.10
C ASP A 115 -4.16 11.73 0.69
N GLY A 116 -4.24 11.72 2.02
CA GLY A 116 -3.10 11.99 2.90
C GLY A 116 -1.94 11.02 2.66
N LEU A 117 -2.21 9.71 2.66
CA LEU A 117 -1.19 8.68 2.39
C LEU A 117 -0.59 8.79 0.97
N ARG A 118 -1.41 9.11 -0.02
CA ARG A 118 -0.94 9.34 -1.39
C ARG A 118 0.00 10.54 -1.48
N SER A 119 -0.35 11.63 -0.80
CA SER A 119 0.48 12.84 -0.74
C SER A 119 1.81 12.57 -0.02
N GLU A 120 1.77 11.81 1.06
CA GLU A 120 2.96 11.41 1.79
C GLU A 120 3.87 10.51 0.92
N LEU A 121 3.32 9.50 0.24
CA LEU A 121 4.06 8.66 -0.69
C LEU A 121 4.69 9.48 -1.82
N ALA A 122 3.94 10.42 -2.41
CA ALA A 122 4.42 11.30 -3.48
C ALA A 122 5.53 12.27 -3.02
N SER A 123 5.64 12.55 -1.72
CA SER A 123 6.71 13.37 -1.15
C SER A 123 8.08 12.69 -1.14
N LEU A 124 8.14 11.37 -1.39
CA LEU A 124 9.38 10.61 -1.40
C LEU A 124 10.23 10.99 -2.62
N ASN A 125 11.32 11.70 -2.36
CA ASN A 125 12.31 12.08 -3.37
C ASN A 125 13.50 11.12 -3.34
N LEU A 126 13.48 10.08 -4.17
CA LEU A 126 14.55 9.08 -4.24
C LEU A 126 15.87 9.65 -4.77
N ASP A 127 15.83 10.65 -5.65
CA ASP A 127 17.03 11.26 -6.19
C ASP A 127 17.82 12.01 -5.10
N ALA A 128 17.12 12.70 -4.21
CA ALA A 128 17.76 13.36 -3.08
C ALA A 128 18.43 12.36 -2.11
N LEU A 129 17.97 11.11 -2.08
CA LEU A 129 18.51 10.06 -1.22
C LEU A 129 19.73 9.33 -1.78
N ARG A 130 20.06 9.52 -3.07
CA ARG A 130 21.20 8.83 -3.73
C ARG A 130 22.54 9.08 -3.06
N SER A 131 22.74 10.28 -2.53
CA SER A 131 24.00 10.68 -1.89
C SER A 131 24.11 10.24 -0.42
N PHE A 132 23.04 9.66 0.16
CA PHE A 132 22.95 9.34 1.58
C PHE A 132 22.36 7.94 1.81
N PRO A 133 23.11 6.85 1.54
CA PRO A 133 22.56 5.48 1.59
C PRO A 133 21.93 5.09 2.95
N ASP A 134 22.58 5.46 4.05
CA ASP A 134 22.07 5.19 5.42
C ASP A 134 20.77 5.95 5.70
N ALA A 135 20.73 7.23 5.31
CA ALA A 135 19.51 8.03 5.42
C ALA A 135 18.40 7.51 4.50
N ALA A 136 18.74 7.01 3.31
CA ALA A 136 17.79 6.39 2.40
C ALA A 136 17.11 5.17 3.02
N SER A 137 17.88 4.23 3.57
CA SER A 137 17.34 3.05 4.25
C SER A 137 16.41 3.41 5.39
N HIS A 138 16.83 4.35 6.22
CA HIS A 138 16.01 4.81 7.36
C HIS A 138 14.73 5.51 6.87
N ARG A 139 14.84 6.46 5.95
CA ARG A 139 13.70 7.22 5.41
C ARG A 139 12.66 6.32 4.76
N ILE A 140 13.10 5.36 3.92
CA ILE A 140 12.21 4.40 3.26
C ILE A 140 11.52 3.51 4.30
N ALA A 141 12.26 2.99 5.27
CA ALA A 141 11.69 2.13 6.30
C ALA A 141 10.66 2.86 7.18
N THR A 142 10.94 4.10 7.57
CA THR A 142 10.01 4.94 8.35
C THR A 142 8.76 5.25 7.54
N LEU A 143 8.91 5.78 6.33
CA LEU A 143 7.78 6.06 5.45
C LEU A 143 6.87 4.84 5.25
N CYS A 144 7.45 3.66 4.96
CA CYS A 144 6.66 2.44 4.79
C CYS A 144 5.91 2.04 6.08
N SER A 145 6.51 2.24 7.25
CA SER A 145 5.84 1.96 8.53
C SER A 145 4.68 2.93 8.79
N ASP A 146 4.87 4.21 8.51
CA ASP A 146 3.84 5.24 8.69
C ASP A 146 2.67 5.01 7.72
N LEU A 147 2.96 4.72 6.45
CA LEU A 147 1.94 4.38 5.45
C LEU A 147 1.18 3.09 5.81
N ALA A 148 1.83 2.08 6.38
CA ALA A 148 1.16 0.85 6.82
C ALA A 148 0.18 1.14 7.96
N THR A 149 0.60 1.92 8.97
CA THR A 149 -0.27 2.38 10.06
C THR A 149 -1.45 3.21 9.54
N GLY A 150 -1.21 4.07 8.56
CA GLY A 150 -2.28 4.82 7.91
C GLY A 150 -3.29 3.92 7.18
N CYS A 151 -2.83 2.85 6.52
CA CYS A 151 -3.73 1.85 5.92
C CYS A 151 -4.57 1.10 6.96
N GLU A 152 -4.02 0.79 8.13
CA GLU A 152 -4.77 0.22 9.26
C GLU A 152 -5.85 1.19 9.76
N SER A 153 -5.53 2.49 9.83
CA SER A 153 -6.49 3.54 10.19
C SER A 153 -7.65 3.63 9.19
N ILE A 154 -7.37 3.50 7.89
CA ILE A 154 -8.41 3.41 6.86
C ILE A 154 -9.30 2.18 7.07
N SER A 155 -8.72 1.01 7.38
CA SER A 155 -9.46 -0.21 7.66
C SER A 155 -10.39 -0.05 8.87
N ALA A 156 -9.91 0.59 9.93
CA ALA A 156 -10.71 0.90 11.12
C ALA A 156 -11.87 1.86 10.78
N ALA A 157 -11.60 2.93 10.03
CA ALA A 157 -12.61 3.90 9.60
C ALA A 157 -13.70 3.25 8.73
N LEU A 158 -13.34 2.33 7.82
CA LEU A 158 -14.31 1.57 7.04
C LEU A 158 -15.19 0.69 7.93
N THR A 159 -14.59 0.02 8.91
CA THR A 159 -15.31 -0.85 9.84
C THR A 159 -16.29 -0.05 10.69
N GLU A 160 -15.86 1.07 11.24
CA GLU A 160 -16.69 1.96 12.04
C GLU A 160 -17.87 2.52 11.23
N HIS A 161 -17.57 3.02 10.02
CA HIS A 161 -18.56 3.69 9.18
C HIS A 161 -19.65 2.77 8.63
N PHE A 162 -19.29 1.53 8.27
CA PHE A 162 -20.22 0.63 7.57
C PHE A 162 -20.71 -0.55 8.42
N PHE A 163 -20.00 -0.94 9.46
CA PHE A 163 -20.28 -2.18 10.20
C PHE A 163 -20.59 -1.99 11.69
N SER A 164 -20.41 -0.79 12.28
CA SER A 164 -20.58 -0.57 13.74
C SER A 164 -22.04 -0.59 14.24
N HIS A 165 -23.03 -0.67 13.36
CA HIS A 165 -24.44 -0.66 13.76
C HIS A 165 -25.04 -2.00 14.17
N ALA A 166 -24.29 -3.10 14.12
CA ALA A 166 -24.81 -4.42 14.51
C ALA A 166 -25.09 -4.58 16.02
N HIS A 167 -24.62 -3.66 16.87
CA HIS A 167 -24.75 -3.78 18.33
C HIS A 167 -25.78 -2.84 19.00
N ARG A 168 -26.51 -2.00 18.25
CA ARG A 168 -27.52 -1.08 18.84
C ARG A 168 -29.00 -1.52 18.70
N ARG A 169 -29.26 -2.78 18.43
CA ARG A 169 -30.61 -3.35 18.42
C ARG A 169 -30.71 -4.50 19.41
N SER A 170 -30.51 -4.22 20.69
CA SER A 170 -30.89 -5.09 21.79
C SER A 170 -31.02 -4.21 23.03
N ASP A 171 -32.10 -3.43 23.09
CA ASP A 171 -32.78 -2.98 24.30
C ASP A 171 -34.24 -2.63 23.94
#